data_6764cf2949804f5f634da491e32117ee
#
_entry.id   6764cf2949804f5f634da491e32117ee
#
_cell.length_a   1.000
_cell.length_b   1.000
_cell.length_c   1.000
_cell.angle_alpha   90.00
_cell.angle_beta   90.00
_cell.angle_gamma   90.00
#
_symmetry.space_group_name_H-M   'P 1'
#
loop_
_entity.id
_entity.type
_entity.pdbx_description
1 polymer ?
#
loop_
_entity_poly.entity_id
_entity_poly.type
_entity_poly.pdbx_seq_one_letter_code
_entity_poly.pdbx_strand_id
1 'polypeptide(L)' 'MKTIQDATKNIITFRDARDWKKFHNPKDISLSLVLEATEVMEHFQWKSKAEIEKYVKNNKEDIGLELADVLYWVLLMSH' A
#
# COMPACT_ATOMS: atom_id res chain seq x y z
N MET A 1 10.07 11.91 7.46
CA MET A 1 8.60 11.84 7.46
C MET A 1 8.11 11.71 8.90
N LYS A 2 7.37 12.66 9.40
CA LYS A 2 6.98 12.72 10.83
C LYS A 2 5.46 12.60 11.03
N THR A 3 4.64 12.90 10.01
CA THR A 3 3.20 12.90 10.13
C THR A 3 2.56 12.32 8.88
N ILE A 4 1.26 12.01 8.99
CA ILE A 4 0.47 11.58 7.83
C ILE A 4 0.44 12.69 6.76
N GLN A 5 0.38 13.95 7.19
CA GLN A 5 0.41 15.09 6.28
C GLN A 5 1.73 15.15 5.50
N ASP A 6 2.85 14.90 6.19
CA ASP A 6 4.16 14.84 5.53
C ASP A 6 4.22 13.72 4.51
N ALA A 7 3.72 12.53 4.87
CA ALA A 7 3.66 11.39 3.97
C ALA A 7 2.81 11.71 2.73
N THR A 8 1.64 12.31 2.93
CA THR A 8 0.75 12.70 1.84
C THR A 8 1.43 13.70 0.90
N LYS A 9 2.07 14.71 1.48
CA LYS A 9 2.80 15.72 0.70
C LYS A 9 3.89 15.08 -0.17
N ASN A 10 4.65 14.16 0.41
CA ASN A 10 5.71 13.48 -0.33
C ASN A 10 5.15 12.66 -1.49
N ILE A 11 4.05 11.95 -1.26
CA ILE A 11 3.38 11.15 -2.28
C ILE A 11 2.85 12.03 -3.42
N ILE A 12 2.21 13.14 -3.08
CA ILE A 12 1.67 14.06 -4.08
C ILE A 12 2.80 14.69 -4.91
N THR A 13 3.89 15.08 -4.27
CA THR A 13 5.06 15.61 -4.96
C THR A 13 5.65 14.59 -5.94
N PHE A 14 5.75 13.34 -5.50
CA PHE A 14 6.22 12.23 -6.32
C PHE A 14 5.31 12.02 -7.55
N ARG A 15 4.00 11.98 -7.34
CA ARG A 15 3.00 11.82 -8.41
C ARG A 15 3.07 12.96 -9.42
N ASP A 16 3.10 14.21 -8.93
CA ASP A 16 3.09 15.40 -9.78
C ASP A 16 4.37 15.53 -10.59
N ALA A 17 5.51 15.17 -10.02
CA ALA A 17 6.79 15.17 -10.72
C ALA A 17 6.78 14.21 -11.94
N ARG A 18 5.94 13.17 -11.91
CA ARG A 18 5.80 12.18 -12.98
C ARG A 18 4.59 12.43 -13.87
N ASP A 19 3.85 13.48 -13.63
CA ASP A 19 2.63 13.81 -14.37
C ASP A 19 1.61 12.67 -14.36
N TRP A 20 1.52 11.97 -13.23
CA TRP A 20 0.61 10.83 -13.08
C TRP A 20 -0.80 11.22 -12.63
N LYS A 21 -1.00 12.44 -12.18
CA LYS A 21 -2.30 12.94 -11.72
C LYS A 21 -3.41 12.71 -12.76
N LYS A 22 -3.10 12.86 -14.02
CA LYS A 22 -4.05 12.69 -15.12
C LYS A 22 -4.61 11.28 -15.24
N PHE A 23 -3.93 10.29 -14.63
CA PHE A 23 -4.38 8.89 -14.61
C PHE A 23 -5.11 8.54 -13.33
N HIS A 24 -5.14 9.45 -12.35
CA HIS A 24 -5.68 9.18 -11.02
C HIS A 24 -7.09 9.74 -10.88
N ASN A 25 -8.06 8.85 -10.85
CA ASN A 25 -9.45 9.16 -10.55
C ASN A 25 -9.93 8.18 -9.45
N PRO A 26 -11.01 8.50 -8.73
CA PRO A 26 -11.45 7.65 -7.61
C PRO A 26 -11.66 6.19 -7.97
N LYS A 27 -12.18 5.92 -9.14
CA LYS A 27 -12.40 4.54 -9.60
C LYS A 27 -11.09 3.78 -9.73
N ASP A 28 -10.13 4.33 -10.48
CA ASP A 28 -8.87 3.65 -10.75
C ASP A 28 -8.00 3.57 -9.49
N ILE A 29 -8.01 4.59 -8.65
CA ILE A 29 -7.31 4.57 -7.36
C ILE A 29 -7.91 3.49 -6.46
N SER A 30 -9.23 3.37 -6.40
CA SER A 30 -9.87 2.34 -5.56
C SER A 30 -9.58 0.93 -6.06
N LEU A 31 -9.50 0.73 -7.38
CA LEU A 31 -9.09 -0.56 -7.95
C LEU A 31 -7.66 -0.92 -7.54
N SER A 32 -6.76 0.03 -7.64
CA SER A 32 -5.35 -0.17 -7.24
C SER A 32 -5.25 -0.47 -5.74
N LEU A 33 -6.03 0.22 -4.92
CA LEU A 33 -6.08 -0.02 -3.49
C LEU A 33 -6.53 -1.46 -3.18
N VAL A 34 -7.57 -1.94 -3.85
CA VAL A 34 -8.08 -3.30 -3.65
C VAL A 34 -7.04 -4.33 -4.06
N LEU A 35 -6.38 -4.12 -5.20
CA LEU A 35 -5.33 -5.04 -5.68
C LEU A 35 -4.17 -5.13 -4.70
N GLU A 36 -3.71 -4.01 -4.17
CA GLU A 36 -2.62 -4.02 -3.19
C GLU A 36 -3.05 -4.66 -1.86
N ALA A 37 -4.29 -4.42 -1.41
CA ALA A 37 -4.82 -5.07 -0.22
C ALA A 37 -4.90 -6.59 -0.40
N THR A 38 -5.24 -7.05 -1.60
CA THR A 38 -5.25 -8.47 -1.94
C THR A 38 -3.86 -9.09 -1.81
N GLU A 39 -2.82 -8.37 -2.21
CA GLU A 39 -1.44 -8.84 -2.08
C GLU A 39 -1.04 -9.03 -0.61
N VAL A 40 -1.52 -8.18 0.29
CA VAL A 40 -1.32 -8.38 1.73
C VAL A 40 -1.97 -9.68 2.18
N MET A 41 -3.19 -9.94 1.75
CA MET A 41 -3.93 -11.17 2.08
C MET A 41 -3.20 -12.41 1.57
N GLU A 42 -2.61 -12.36 0.40
CA GLU A 42 -1.92 -13.50 -0.22
C GLU A 42 -0.77 -14.02 0.62
N HIS A 43 -0.15 -13.18 1.45
CA HIS A 43 0.90 -13.62 2.36
C HIS A 43 0.38 -14.67 3.36
N PHE A 44 -0.89 -14.63 3.71
CA PHE A 44 -1.47 -15.45 4.77
C PHE A 44 -2.45 -16.51 4.28
N GLN A 45 -2.90 -16.37 3.05
CA GLN A 45 -3.88 -17.28 2.45
C GLN A 45 -3.34 -18.72 2.45
N TRP A 46 -4.20 -19.66 2.81
CA TRP A 46 -3.90 -21.10 2.82
C TRP A 46 -2.89 -21.54 3.88
N LYS A 47 -2.55 -20.69 4.83
CA LYS A 47 -1.62 -21.01 5.91
C LYS A 47 -2.33 -21.29 7.22
N SER A 48 -1.82 -22.26 7.98
CA SER A 48 -2.28 -22.50 9.36
C SER A 48 -1.78 -21.41 10.29
N LYS A 49 -2.33 -21.35 11.50
CA LYS A 49 -1.90 -20.38 12.52
C LYS A 49 -0.40 -20.47 12.80
N ALA A 50 0.13 -21.69 12.93
CA ALA A 50 1.56 -21.91 13.21
C ALA A 50 2.42 -21.44 12.03
N GLU A 51 1.98 -21.73 10.81
CA GLU A 51 2.68 -21.29 9.59
C GLU A 51 2.70 -19.76 9.49
N ILE A 52 1.60 -19.10 9.84
CA ILE A 52 1.50 -17.63 9.81
C ILE A 52 2.51 -17.00 10.77
N GLU A 53 2.60 -17.51 12.00
CA GLU A 53 3.54 -17.00 13.00
C GLU A 53 4.99 -17.05 12.51
N LYS A 54 5.38 -18.17 11.92
CA LYS A 54 6.71 -18.35 11.35
C LYS A 54 6.92 -17.46 10.14
N TYR A 55 5.92 -17.39 9.27
CA TYR A 55 5.98 -16.58 8.04
C TYR A 55 6.18 -15.10 8.34
N VAL A 56 5.44 -14.56 9.32
CA VAL A 56 5.56 -13.15 9.72
C VAL A 56 6.98 -12.83 10.17
N LYS A 57 7.59 -13.72 10.96
CA LYS A 57 8.97 -13.51 11.42
C LYS A 57 9.97 -13.44 10.26
N ASN A 58 9.79 -14.27 9.25
CA ASN A 58 10.74 -14.43 8.16
C ASN A 58 10.48 -13.48 6.98
N ASN A 59 9.33 -12.83 6.93
CA ASN A 59 8.92 -12.03 5.78
C ASN A 59 8.43 -10.63 6.18
N LYS A 60 8.91 -10.09 7.29
CA LYS A 60 8.50 -8.77 7.79
C LYS A 60 8.69 -7.66 6.77
N GLU A 61 9.81 -7.70 6.07
CA GLU A 61 10.14 -6.66 5.10
C GLU A 61 9.17 -6.68 3.91
N ASP A 62 8.92 -7.87 3.36
CA ASP A 62 8.00 -8.01 2.23
C ASP A 62 6.58 -7.61 2.60
N ILE A 63 6.12 -8.03 3.77
CA ILE A 63 4.80 -7.64 4.28
C ILE A 63 4.74 -6.13 4.47
N GLY A 64 5.79 -5.54 5.03
CA GLY A 64 5.89 -4.10 5.22
C GLY A 64 5.83 -3.31 3.92
N LEU A 65 6.47 -3.80 2.87
CA LEU A 65 6.42 -3.18 1.55
C LEU A 65 5.01 -3.20 0.96
N GLU A 66 4.30 -4.32 1.12
CA GLU A 66 2.90 -4.41 0.67
C GLU A 66 1.99 -3.47 1.44
N LEU A 67 2.18 -3.36 2.76
CA LEU A 67 1.42 -2.42 3.59
C LEU A 67 1.71 -0.97 3.20
N ALA A 68 2.95 -0.66 2.85
CA ALA A 68 3.32 0.67 2.38
C ALA A 68 2.60 1.01 1.07
N ASP A 69 2.46 0.03 0.17
CA ASP A 69 1.74 0.22 -1.09
C ASP A 69 0.26 0.50 -0.84
N VAL A 70 -0.35 -0.22 0.11
CA VAL A 70 -1.75 0.04 0.50
C VAL A 70 -1.89 1.47 1.04
N LEU A 71 -0.99 1.88 1.92
CA LEU A 71 -1.01 3.22 2.50
C LEU A 71 -0.85 4.30 1.43
N TYR A 72 0.01 4.08 0.45
CA TYR A 72 0.20 4.98 -0.68
C TYR A 72 -1.13 5.31 -1.37
N TRP A 73 -1.91 4.29 -1.71
CA TRP A 73 -3.19 4.48 -2.37
C TRP A 73 -4.25 5.11 -1.47
N VAL A 74 -4.22 4.77 -0.17
CA VAL A 74 -5.13 5.40 0.81
C VAL A 74 -4.88 6.90 0.88
N LEU A 75 -3.63 7.31 0.98
CA LEU A 75 -3.28 8.73 1.09
C LEU A 75 -3.56 9.49 -0.21
N LEU A 76 -3.30 8.87 -1.36
CA LEU A 76 -3.68 9.46 -2.65
C LEU A 76 -5.17 9.68 -2.75
N MET A 77 -5.97 8.69 -2.37
CA MET A 77 -7.42 8.78 -2.45
C MET A 77 -7.99 9.81 -1.48
N SER A 78 -7.35 9.98 -0.33
CA SER A 78 -7.76 10.93 0.70
C SER A 78 -7.45 12.39 0.34
N HIS A 79 -6.52 12.59 -0.56
CA HIS A 79 -6.11 13.93 -0.97
C HIS A 79 -7.13 14.55 -1.91
#